data_47e109827edfc8daac64763338d4f817
#
_entry.id   47e109827edfc8daac64763338d4f817
#
_cell.length_a   1.000
_cell.length_b   1.000
_cell.length_c   1.000
_cell.angle_alpha   90.00
_cell.angle_beta   90.00
_cell.angle_gamma   90.00
#
_symmetry.space_group_name_H-M   'P 1'
#
loop_
_entity.id
_entity.type
_entity.pdbx_description
1 polymer ?
#
loop_
_entity_poly.entity_id
_entity_poly.type
_entity_poly.pdbx_seq_one_letter_code
_entity_poly.pdbx_strand_id
1 'polypeptide(L)'
;IDAAFWRGRRVLLTGHTGFKGGWLALWLHELGARVTGYALDPPTEPSFFESAGIAGLVADVRADIRDLERTRAAIVESDPQVVFHLAARSIVREGYADPLETYGTNVMGTATVLEACRAAPALESIVCVTTDKCYENLEWEWPYRENDRLGGRDPYSSSKAGAELVANAYR
;
A
#
# COMPACT_ATOMS: atom_id res chain seq x y z
N ILE A 1 -16.80 4.34 -13.09
CA ILE A 1 -15.49 5.00 -12.83
C ILE A 1 -15.27 6.00 -13.94
N ASP A 2 -14.93 7.22 -13.56
CA ASP A 2 -14.65 8.28 -14.52
C ASP A 2 -13.21 8.16 -15.04
N ALA A 3 -13.05 7.67 -16.27
CA ALA A 3 -11.73 7.57 -16.91
C ALA A 3 -11.10 8.95 -17.18
N ALA A 4 -11.92 10.00 -17.32
CA ALA A 4 -11.40 11.36 -17.53
C ALA A 4 -10.66 11.88 -16.30
N PHE A 5 -11.07 11.46 -15.09
CA PHE A 5 -10.38 11.80 -13.85
C PHE A 5 -8.95 11.24 -13.79
N TRP A 6 -8.72 10.03 -14.32
CA TRP A 6 -7.43 9.35 -14.22
C TRP A 6 -6.45 9.72 -15.36
N ARG A 7 -6.96 10.20 -16.48
CA ARG A 7 -6.14 10.48 -17.66
C ARG A 7 -5.01 11.47 -17.36
N GLY A 8 -3.77 11.01 -17.46
CA GLY A 8 -2.56 11.80 -17.20
C GLY A 8 -2.26 12.07 -15.74
N ARG A 9 -3.11 11.62 -14.78
CA ARG A 9 -2.81 11.76 -13.35
C ARG A 9 -1.57 10.95 -12.96
N ARG A 10 -0.71 11.58 -12.17
CA ARG A 10 0.46 10.93 -11.60
C ARG A 10 0.06 10.18 -10.34
N VAL A 11 0.29 8.87 -10.34
CA VAL A 11 -0.08 7.97 -9.25
C VAL A 11 1.16 7.23 -8.77
N LEU A 12 1.45 7.26 -7.48
CA LEU A 12 2.42 6.36 -6.87
C LEU A 12 1.67 5.20 -6.22
N LEU A 13 2.07 3.98 -6.57
CA LEU A 13 1.46 2.74 -6.09
C LEU A 13 2.52 1.89 -5.38
N THR A 14 2.43 1.79 -4.05
CA THR A 14 3.31 0.85 -3.33
C THR A 14 2.74 -0.55 -3.38
N GLY A 15 3.61 -1.56 -3.51
CA GLY A 15 3.20 -2.97 -3.55
C GLY A 15 2.68 -3.43 -4.92
N HIS A 16 3.04 -2.75 -6.01
CA HIS A 16 2.61 -3.06 -7.38
C HIS A 16 3.08 -4.42 -7.89
N THR A 17 4.09 -5.02 -7.28
CA THR A 17 4.58 -6.37 -7.59
C THR A 17 3.72 -7.48 -7.02
N GLY A 18 2.90 -7.16 -6.00
CA GLY A 18 1.95 -8.08 -5.40
C GLY A 18 0.68 -8.23 -6.25
N PHE A 19 -0.14 -9.24 -5.92
CA PHE A 19 -1.34 -9.57 -6.71
C PHE A 19 -2.33 -8.39 -6.85
N LYS A 20 -2.76 -7.79 -5.74
CA LYS A 20 -3.71 -6.66 -5.78
C LYS A 20 -3.08 -5.41 -6.40
N GLY A 21 -1.81 -5.14 -6.08
CA GLY A 21 -1.10 -4.00 -6.63
C GLY A 21 -0.90 -4.11 -8.13
N GLY A 22 -0.58 -5.30 -8.65
CA GLY A 22 -0.49 -5.56 -10.08
C GLY A 22 -1.81 -5.31 -10.82
N TRP A 23 -2.94 -5.79 -10.27
CA TRP A 23 -4.25 -5.51 -10.85
C TRP A 23 -4.59 -4.02 -10.84
N LEU A 24 -4.29 -3.32 -9.76
CA LEU A 24 -4.52 -1.87 -9.69
C LEU A 24 -3.63 -1.10 -10.65
N ALA A 25 -2.36 -1.51 -10.79
CA ALA A 25 -1.43 -0.92 -11.76
C ALA A 25 -1.95 -1.03 -13.20
N LEU A 26 -2.38 -2.24 -13.60
CA LEU A 26 -2.99 -2.49 -14.90
C LEU A 26 -4.23 -1.62 -15.12
N TRP A 27 -5.11 -1.59 -14.15
CA TRP A 27 -6.36 -0.83 -14.26
C TRP A 27 -6.12 0.68 -14.36
N LEU A 28 -5.23 1.23 -13.55
CA LEU A 28 -4.85 2.65 -13.62
C LEU A 28 -4.18 2.98 -14.97
N HIS A 29 -3.35 2.08 -15.50
CA HIS A 29 -2.76 2.23 -16.84
C HIS A 29 -3.84 2.31 -17.91
N GLU A 30 -4.82 1.38 -17.91
CA GLU A 30 -5.94 1.37 -18.86
C GLU A 30 -6.81 2.63 -18.77
N LEU A 31 -6.92 3.23 -17.58
CA LEU A 31 -7.60 4.51 -17.37
C LEU A 31 -6.76 5.73 -17.80
N GLY A 32 -5.53 5.51 -18.28
CA GLY A 32 -4.63 6.54 -18.76
C GLY A 32 -3.84 7.30 -17.69
N ALA A 33 -3.74 6.76 -16.47
CA ALA A 33 -2.88 7.31 -15.42
C ALA A 33 -1.40 7.07 -15.72
N ARG A 34 -0.54 7.93 -15.18
CA ARG A 34 0.92 7.74 -15.16
C ARG A 34 1.30 7.12 -13.82
N VAL A 35 1.55 5.81 -13.84
CA VAL A 35 1.79 5.05 -12.62
C VAL A 35 3.27 4.87 -12.37
N THR A 36 3.72 5.24 -11.17
CA THR A 36 5.01 4.84 -10.61
C THR A 36 4.76 3.75 -9.58
N GLY A 37 5.25 2.55 -9.84
CA GLY A 37 5.21 1.42 -8.91
C GLY A 37 6.43 1.43 -8.00
N TYR A 38 6.23 1.23 -6.69
CA TYR A 38 7.29 1.16 -5.70
C TYR A 38 7.11 -0.06 -4.82
N ALA A 39 7.98 -1.06 -4.90
CA ALA A 39 7.90 -2.30 -4.15
C ALA A 39 9.20 -3.09 -4.15
N LEU A 40 9.26 -4.13 -3.34
CA LEU A 40 10.25 -5.20 -3.46
C LEU A 40 9.96 -6.07 -4.70
N ASP A 41 10.80 -7.04 -4.96
CA ASP A 41 10.60 -8.03 -6.02
C ASP A 41 9.29 -8.82 -5.82
N PRO A 42 8.72 -9.40 -6.88
CA PRO A 42 7.52 -10.22 -6.78
C PRO A 42 7.68 -11.32 -5.72
N PRO A 43 6.67 -11.53 -4.85
CA PRO A 43 6.80 -12.47 -3.74
C PRO A 43 6.62 -13.95 -4.14
N THR A 44 6.23 -14.22 -5.37
CA THR A 44 5.95 -15.58 -5.87
C THR A 44 6.46 -15.77 -7.30
N GLU A 45 6.76 -17.02 -7.65
CA GLU A 45 7.05 -17.45 -9.01
C GLU A 45 6.16 -18.66 -9.34
N PRO A 46 5.26 -18.58 -10.37
CA PRO A 46 4.98 -17.39 -11.17
C PRO A 46 4.28 -16.28 -10.37
N SER A 47 4.48 -15.03 -10.81
CA SER A 47 3.78 -13.86 -10.26
C SER A 47 2.78 -13.28 -11.26
N PHE A 48 1.74 -12.62 -10.77
CA PHE A 48 0.83 -11.87 -11.64
C PHE A 48 1.57 -10.69 -12.31
N PHE A 49 2.49 -10.07 -11.59
CA PHE A 49 3.31 -8.96 -12.08
C PHE A 49 4.05 -9.34 -13.38
N GLU A 50 4.70 -10.50 -13.40
CA GLU A 50 5.43 -11.00 -14.58
C GLU A 50 4.47 -11.48 -15.67
N SER A 51 3.47 -12.30 -15.29
CA SER A 51 2.52 -12.89 -16.24
C SER A 51 1.71 -11.85 -17.02
N ALA A 52 1.40 -10.72 -16.38
CA ALA A 52 0.67 -9.61 -16.99
C ALA A 52 1.58 -8.51 -17.58
N GLY A 53 2.90 -8.65 -17.49
CA GLY A 53 3.85 -7.69 -18.05
C GLY A 53 3.79 -6.30 -17.41
N ILE A 54 3.44 -6.22 -16.13
CA ILE A 54 3.19 -4.95 -15.42
C ILE A 54 4.39 -4.01 -15.47
N ALA A 55 5.62 -4.54 -15.48
CA ALA A 55 6.84 -3.73 -15.59
C ALA A 55 6.87 -2.82 -16.84
N GLY A 56 6.24 -3.25 -17.94
CA GLY A 56 6.14 -2.45 -19.15
C GLY A 56 5.06 -1.37 -19.13
N LEU A 57 4.20 -1.37 -18.11
CA LEU A 57 3.05 -0.46 -18.00
C LEU A 57 3.27 0.68 -17.00
N VAL A 58 4.27 0.57 -16.14
CA VAL A 58 4.55 1.50 -15.05
C VAL A 58 6.02 1.89 -14.99
N ALA A 59 6.35 3.02 -14.37
CA ALA A 59 7.72 3.29 -13.93
C ALA A 59 8.01 2.39 -12.72
N ASP A 60 8.83 1.34 -12.92
CA ASP A 60 9.08 0.29 -11.94
C ASP A 60 10.28 0.61 -11.04
N VAL A 61 10.01 0.94 -9.78
CA VAL A 61 11.03 1.24 -8.75
C VAL A 61 11.07 0.12 -7.72
N ARG A 62 12.25 -0.54 -7.61
CA ARG A 62 12.48 -1.63 -6.66
C ARG A 62 13.17 -1.13 -5.42
N ALA A 63 12.41 -1.05 -4.31
CA ALA A 63 12.94 -0.65 -3.01
C ALA A 63 12.00 -1.02 -1.86
N ASP A 64 12.53 -0.97 -0.64
CA ASP A 64 11.78 -1.21 0.59
C ASP A 64 11.10 0.07 1.05
N ILE A 65 9.81 0.00 1.39
CA ILE A 65 9.03 1.13 1.93
C ILE A 65 9.55 1.64 3.27
N ARG A 66 10.37 0.87 3.97
CA ARG A 66 10.99 1.25 5.25
C ARG A 66 12.21 2.16 5.07
N ASP A 67 12.76 2.23 3.87
CA ASP A 67 13.85 3.15 3.54
C ASP A 67 13.27 4.54 3.23
N LEU A 68 13.30 5.43 4.23
CA LEU A 68 12.73 6.77 4.12
C LEU A 68 13.36 7.58 2.98
N GLU A 69 14.67 7.52 2.81
CA GLU A 69 15.37 8.34 1.82
C GLU A 69 15.03 7.89 0.40
N ARG A 70 15.01 6.58 0.15
CA ARG A 70 14.60 6.03 -1.15
C ARG A 70 13.12 6.26 -1.44
N THR A 71 12.27 6.11 -0.41
CA THR A 71 10.82 6.37 -0.54
C THR A 71 10.57 7.84 -0.85
N ARG A 72 11.25 8.75 -0.14
CA ARG A 72 11.15 10.20 -0.39
C ARG A 72 11.66 10.57 -1.79
N ALA A 73 12.78 10.00 -2.22
CA ALA A 73 13.31 10.24 -3.56
C ALA A 73 12.32 9.84 -4.65
N ALA A 74 11.71 8.64 -4.55
CA ALA A 74 10.71 8.17 -5.50
C ALA A 74 9.44 9.06 -5.52
N ILE A 75 9.01 9.55 -4.36
CA ILE A 75 7.86 10.47 -4.25
C ILE A 75 8.19 11.82 -4.89
N VAL A 76 9.35 12.40 -4.61
CA VAL A 76 9.77 13.69 -5.21
C VAL A 76 9.91 13.56 -6.72
N GLU A 77 10.52 12.49 -7.21
CA GLU A 77 10.72 12.24 -8.64
C GLU A 77 9.39 12.03 -9.39
N SER A 78 8.48 11.26 -8.82
CA SER A 78 7.17 10.98 -9.44
C SER A 78 6.16 12.11 -9.26
N ASP A 79 6.35 13.00 -8.28
CA ASP A 79 5.45 14.11 -7.91
C ASP A 79 3.97 13.70 -7.95
N PRO A 80 3.55 12.69 -7.18
CA PRO A 80 2.24 12.07 -7.34
C PRO A 80 1.12 13.00 -6.87
N GLN A 81 -0.02 12.94 -7.56
CA GLN A 81 -1.26 13.56 -7.12
C GLN A 81 -2.08 12.62 -6.24
N VAL A 82 -1.92 11.31 -6.46
CA VAL A 82 -2.58 10.27 -5.67
C VAL A 82 -1.56 9.20 -5.29
N VAL A 83 -1.59 8.77 -4.04
CA VAL A 83 -0.81 7.65 -3.55
C VAL A 83 -1.73 6.52 -3.13
N PHE A 84 -1.51 5.32 -3.67
CA PHE A 84 -2.11 4.08 -3.17
C PHE A 84 -1.05 3.29 -2.40
N HIS A 85 -1.23 3.14 -1.11
CA HIS A 85 -0.34 2.37 -0.27
C HIS A 85 -0.89 0.96 -0.03
N LEU A 86 -0.40 -0.02 -0.82
CA LEU A 86 -0.78 -1.43 -0.75
C LEU A 86 0.36 -2.33 -0.25
N ALA A 87 1.59 -1.84 -0.19
CA ALA A 87 2.72 -2.62 0.29
C ALA A 87 2.51 -3.06 1.74
N ALA A 88 2.54 -4.35 1.97
CA ALA A 88 2.35 -4.94 3.29
C ALA A 88 2.80 -6.41 3.29
N ARG A 89 3.16 -6.92 4.46
CA ARG A 89 3.17 -8.36 4.72
C ARG A 89 1.73 -8.79 5.03
N SER A 90 1.09 -9.51 4.12
CA SER A 90 -0.35 -9.76 4.13
C SER A 90 -0.76 -11.17 4.56
N ILE A 91 0.21 -12.08 4.74
CA ILE A 91 -0.05 -13.49 5.05
C ILE A 91 0.03 -13.71 6.56
N VAL A 92 -1.10 -14.06 7.17
CA VAL A 92 -1.22 -14.26 8.63
C VAL A 92 -0.20 -15.27 9.16
N ARG A 93 -0.03 -16.40 8.47
CA ARG A 93 0.92 -17.44 8.87
C ARG A 93 2.37 -16.95 8.86
N GLU A 94 2.74 -16.12 7.89
CA GLU A 94 4.07 -15.50 7.84
C GLU A 94 4.25 -14.50 8.98
N GLY A 95 3.17 -13.79 9.35
CA GLY A 95 3.16 -12.91 10.51
C GLY A 95 3.48 -13.61 11.82
N TYR A 96 3.00 -14.83 12.01
CA TYR A 96 3.38 -15.65 13.15
C TYR A 96 4.84 -16.12 13.09
N ALA A 97 5.36 -16.42 11.91
CA ALA A 97 6.73 -16.86 11.73
C ALA A 97 7.73 -15.72 11.98
N ASP A 98 7.39 -14.50 11.57
CA ASP A 98 8.22 -13.31 11.76
C ASP A 98 7.38 -12.09 12.12
N PRO A 99 7.02 -11.93 13.40
CA PRO A 99 6.22 -10.80 13.86
C PRO A 99 6.92 -9.45 13.70
N LEU A 100 8.23 -9.38 13.97
CA LEU A 100 8.98 -8.12 13.91
C LEU A 100 9.03 -7.56 12.49
N GLU A 101 9.27 -8.41 11.51
CA GLU A 101 9.23 -8.03 10.09
C GLU A 101 7.82 -7.57 9.69
N THR A 102 6.78 -8.21 10.22
CA THR A 102 5.38 -7.86 9.95
C THR A 102 5.04 -6.48 10.50
N TYR A 103 5.40 -6.18 11.75
CA TYR A 103 5.20 -4.84 12.32
C TYR A 103 6.11 -3.80 11.66
N GLY A 104 7.36 -4.14 11.39
CA GLY A 104 8.31 -3.27 10.69
C GLY A 104 7.77 -2.81 9.33
N THR A 105 7.23 -3.75 8.54
CA THR A 105 6.66 -3.44 7.23
C THR A 105 5.31 -2.73 7.35
N ASN A 106 4.37 -3.27 8.13
CA ASN A 106 2.99 -2.81 8.10
C ASN A 106 2.78 -1.51 8.90
N VAL A 107 3.44 -1.35 10.05
CA VAL A 107 3.31 -0.14 10.88
C VAL A 107 4.37 0.90 10.51
N MET A 108 5.64 0.52 10.64
CA MET A 108 6.73 1.47 10.37
C MET A 108 6.83 1.82 8.90
N GLY A 109 6.64 0.86 7.98
CA GLY A 109 6.61 1.13 6.54
C GLY A 109 5.47 2.08 6.17
N THR A 110 4.28 1.94 6.77
CA THR A 110 3.18 2.91 6.59
C THR A 110 3.58 4.30 7.08
N ALA A 111 4.17 4.41 8.28
CA ALA A 111 4.66 5.69 8.80
C ALA A 111 5.71 6.32 7.87
N THR A 112 6.64 5.52 7.37
CA THR A 112 7.68 5.97 6.43
C THR A 112 7.10 6.49 5.12
N VAL A 113 6.13 5.78 4.53
CA VAL A 113 5.45 6.25 3.30
C VAL A 113 4.72 7.56 3.56
N LEU A 114 3.97 7.66 4.64
CA LEU A 114 3.22 8.89 4.97
C LEU A 114 4.17 10.08 5.27
N GLU A 115 5.26 9.84 5.99
CA GLU A 115 6.29 10.87 6.22
C GLU A 115 6.94 11.32 4.91
N ALA A 116 7.27 10.39 4.01
CA ALA A 116 7.82 10.72 2.70
C ALA A 116 6.83 11.54 1.85
N CYS A 117 5.53 11.25 1.93
CA CYS A 117 4.47 11.96 1.21
C CYS A 117 4.38 13.45 1.57
N ARG A 118 4.87 13.87 2.74
CA ARG A 118 4.92 15.30 3.13
C ARG A 118 5.81 16.13 2.20
N ALA A 119 6.69 15.49 1.44
CA ALA A 119 7.55 16.15 0.45
C ALA A 119 6.90 16.30 -0.94
N ALA A 120 5.66 15.84 -1.14
CA ALA A 120 4.97 15.88 -2.42
C ALA A 120 4.02 17.10 -2.52
N PRO A 121 4.39 18.19 -3.21
CA PRO A 121 3.59 19.41 -3.26
C PRO A 121 2.30 19.26 -4.09
N ALA A 122 2.26 18.30 -5.04
CA ALA A 122 1.10 18.04 -5.88
C ALA A 122 0.11 17.02 -5.27
N LEU A 123 0.42 16.48 -4.10
CA LEU A 123 -0.37 15.39 -3.52
C LEU A 123 -1.76 15.88 -3.06
N GLU A 124 -2.80 15.26 -3.60
CA GLU A 124 -4.20 15.55 -3.30
C GLU A 124 -4.82 14.49 -2.37
N SER A 125 -4.38 13.22 -2.47
CA SER A 125 -4.98 12.12 -1.72
C SER A 125 -4.03 10.95 -1.51
N ILE A 126 -4.15 10.32 -0.34
CA ILE A 126 -3.49 9.05 -0.01
C ILE A 126 -4.55 8.04 0.38
N VAL A 127 -4.53 6.87 -0.24
CA VAL A 127 -5.37 5.72 0.12
C VAL A 127 -4.48 4.65 0.73
N CYS A 128 -4.58 4.45 2.04
CA CYS A 128 -3.92 3.36 2.75
C CYS A 128 -4.84 2.14 2.76
N VAL A 129 -4.40 1.04 2.13
CA VAL A 129 -5.19 -0.19 2.10
C VAL A 129 -4.88 -1.04 3.32
N THR A 130 -5.88 -1.20 4.17
CA THR A 130 -5.80 -2.04 5.36
C THR A 130 -6.66 -3.31 5.22
N THR A 131 -7.41 -3.71 6.23
CA THR A 131 -8.19 -4.94 6.25
C THR A 131 -9.30 -4.82 7.29
N ASP A 132 -10.40 -5.57 7.11
CA ASP A 132 -11.44 -5.78 8.13
C ASP A 132 -10.88 -6.42 9.41
N LYS A 133 -9.78 -7.18 9.30
CA LYS A 133 -9.11 -7.80 10.46
C LYS A 133 -8.44 -6.81 11.41
N CYS A 134 -8.41 -5.52 11.06
CA CYS A 134 -7.94 -4.46 11.96
C CYS A 134 -8.90 -4.21 13.12
N TYR A 135 -10.15 -4.66 13.03
CA TYR A 135 -11.11 -4.56 14.13
C TYR A 135 -10.94 -5.68 15.15
N GLU A 136 -11.32 -5.42 16.40
CA GLU A 136 -11.46 -6.46 17.40
C GLU A 136 -12.55 -7.43 16.98
N ASN A 137 -12.20 -8.70 16.72
CA ASN A 137 -13.16 -9.70 16.29
C ASN A 137 -14.03 -10.15 17.49
N LEU A 138 -15.28 -9.71 17.49
CA LEU A 138 -16.29 -10.07 18.49
C LEU A 138 -17.15 -11.26 18.08
N GLU A 139 -16.96 -11.80 16.87
CA GLU A 139 -17.73 -12.94 16.31
C GLU A 139 -19.26 -12.73 16.38
N TRP A 140 -19.70 -11.49 16.25
CA TRP A 140 -21.10 -11.14 16.23
C TRP A 140 -21.69 -11.12 14.82
N GLU A 141 -23.01 -11.04 14.70
CA GLU A 141 -23.73 -11.10 13.43
C GLU A 141 -23.72 -9.79 12.64
N TRP A 142 -23.26 -8.69 13.23
CA TRP A 142 -23.30 -7.36 12.65
C TRP A 142 -21.99 -7.03 11.92
N PRO A 143 -22.05 -6.31 10.79
CA PRO A 143 -20.85 -5.80 10.12
C PRO A 143 -20.14 -4.76 10.99
N TYR A 144 -18.80 -4.71 10.89
CA TYR A 144 -17.98 -3.70 11.55
C TYR A 144 -18.16 -2.32 10.92
N ARG A 145 -17.96 -1.27 11.72
CA ARG A 145 -18.07 0.13 11.33
C ARG A 145 -16.74 0.82 11.58
N GLU A 146 -16.51 1.99 10.97
CA GLU A 146 -15.27 2.78 11.10
C GLU A 146 -14.96 3.22 12.53
N ASN A 147 -15.96 3.29 13.39
CA ASN A 147 -15.83 3.66 14.81
C ASN A 147 -15.80 2.46 15.76
N ASP A 148 -15.83 1.24 15.24
CA ASP A 148 -15.68 0.06 16.07
C ASP A 148 -14.23 -0.06 16.55
N ARG A 149 -14.03 -0.78 17.65
CA ARG A 149 -12.74 -0.88 18.31
C ARG A 149 -11.72 -1.58 17.42
N LEU A 150 -10.57 -0.93 17.24
CA LEU A 150 -9.42 -1.55 16.60
C LEU A 150 -8.81 -2.62 17.52
N GLY A 151 -8.30 -3.69 16.91
CA GLY A 151 -7.67 -4.79 17.63
C GLY A 151 -7.12 -5.81 16.64
N GLY A 152 -6.70 -6.95 17.13
CA GLY A 152 -6.21 -8.04 16.29
C GLY A 152 -5.53 -9.09 17.17
N ARG A 153 -5.85 -10.35 16.95
CA ARG A 153 -5.35 -11.45 17.79
C ARG A 153 -4.10 -12.12 17.21
N ASP A 154 -3.66 -11.67 16.03
CA ASP A 154 -2.45 -12.15 15.37
C ASP A 154 -1.58 -10.97 14.93
N PRO A 155 -0.28 -11.19 14.63
CA PRO A 155 0.65 -10.12 14.26
C PRO A 155 0.23 -9.35 13.00
N TYR A 156 -0.37 -10.01 12.01
CA TYR A 156 -0.88 -9.34 10.82
C TYR A 156 -2.04 -8.40 11.16
N SER A 157 -3.07 -8.92 11.82
CA SER A 157 -4.29 -8.16 12.16
C SER A 157 -3.97 -6.96 13.03
N SER A 158 -3.18 -7.16 14.10
CA SER A 158 -2.77 -6.07 14.99
C SER A 158 -1.84 -5.06 14.32
N SER A 159 -0.96 -5.49 13.38
CA SER A 159 -0.13 -4.56 12.61
C SER A 159 -0.96 -3.69 11.67
N LYS A 160 -2.04 -4.22 11.10
CA LYS A 160 -2.96 -3.45 10.27
C LYS A 160 -3.80 -2.47 11.11
N ALA A 161 -4.20 -2.85 12.32
CA ALA A 161 -4.78 -1.90 13.29
C ALA A 161 -3.79 -0.77 13.64
N GLY A 162 -2.51 -1.10 13.82
CA GLY A 162 -1.44 -0.12 14.01
C GLY A 162 -1.28 0.82 12.81
N ALA A 163 -1.39 0.30 11.59
CA ALA A 163 -1.35 1.12 10.36
C ALA A 163 -2.53 2.10 10.29
N GLU A 164 -3.75 1.70 10.73
CA GLU A 164 -4.91 2.61 10.84
C GLU A 164 -4.62 3.75 11.81
N LEU A 165 -4.06 3.45 12.99
CA LEU A 165 -3.71 4.48 13.99
C LEU A 165 -2.66 5.45 13.44
N VAL A 166 -1.64 4.94 12.74
CA VAL A 166 -0.63 5.78 12.08
C VAL A 166 -1.27 6.66 11.01
N ALA A 167 -2.10 6.09 10.12
CA ALA A 167 -2.77 6.86 9.07
C ALA A 167 -3.66 7.96 9.65
N ASN A 168 -4.39 7.68 10.72
CA ASN A 168 -5.20 8.67 11.42
C ASN A 168 -4.36 9.80 12.05
N ALA A 169 -3.15 9.52 12.53
CA ALA A 169 -2.26 10.52 13.10
C ALA A 169 -1.64 11.47 12.07
N TYR A 170 -1.53 11.04 10.81
CA TYR A 170 -1.05 11.87 9.70
C TYR A 170 -2.16 12.66 8.99
N ARG A 171 -3.40 12.45 9.34
CA ARG A 171 -4.58 13.14 8.77
C ARG A 171 -4.75 14.53 9.38
#